data_49f4dfa2dfaa318b65d3be43969168f7
#
_entry.id   49f4dfa2dfaa318b65d3be43969168f7
#
_cell.length_a   1.000
_cell.length_b   1.000
_cell.length_c   1.000
_cell.angle_alpha   90.00
_cell.angle_beta   90.00
_cell.angle_gamma   90.00
#
_symmetry.space_group_name_H-M   'P 1'
#
loop_
_entity.id
_entity.type
_entity.pdbx_description
1 polymer ?
#
loop_
_entity_poly.entity_id
_entity_poly.type
_entity_poly.pdbx_seq_one_letter_code
_entity_poly.pdbx_strand_id
1 'polypeptide(L)'
;LFGCLGGGHLAARTYQVIFGTEHYDQYFKFAFVRNPWDRLVSAYTFLKKGGLNEHDQTWAHQHLSRFDNFNEFVKYGLTPSNIYWKLHFIPQWEYVVDRSGKVNLDFIGRFETLEKDFELLTARLGVLASLPKTNTSPRGRDYRSYYDDESIEIVAKLYSRDIELFGYSFESK
;
A
#
# COMPACT_ATOMS: atom_id res chain seq x y z
N LEU A 1 21.96 -3.02 7.56
CA LEU A 1 21.95 -3.14 6.09
C LEU A 1 21.41 -4.50 5.69
N PHE A 2 20.14 -4.74 5.88
CA PHE A 2 19.50 -5.93 5.34
C PHE A 2 18.86 -5.53 4.01
N GLY A 3 19.68 -5.62 2.96
CA GLY A 3 19.18 -5.61 1.60
C GLY A 3 18.19 -6.75 1.41
N CYS A 4 17.14 -6.45 0.70
CA CYS A 4 16.03 -7.29 0.32
C CYS A 4 16.37 -8.79 0.25
N LEU A 5 15.92 -9.57 1.21
CA LEU A 5 15.72 -10.97 1.01
C LEU A 5 14.59 -11.12 -0.03
N GLY A 6 15.00 -11.18 -1.30
CA GLY A 6 14.09 -11.48 -2.42
C GLY A 6 13.04 -10.41 -2.69
N GLY A 7 13.42 -9.23 -3.17
CA GLY A 7 12.63 -8.30 -4.01
C GLY A 7 11.15 -8.04 -3.68
N GLY A 8 10.65 -8.41 -2.51
CA GLY A 8 9.23 -8.36 -2.18
C GLY A 8 8.94 -7.62 -0.88
N HIS A 9 7.75 -7.10 -0.78
CA HIS A 9 7.21 -6.51 0.44
C HIS A 9 6.94 -7.63 1.45
N LEU A 10 7.80 -7.77 2.47
CA LEU A 10 7.59 -8.73 3.54
C LEU A 10 6.70 -8.14 4.63
N ALA A 11 5.76 -8.92 5.12
CA ALA A 11 4.91 -8.55 6.24
C ALA A 11 5.69 -8.59 7.57
N ALA A 12 5.30 -7.77 8.54
CA ALA A 12 5.88 -7.72 9.89
C ALA A 12 5.96 -9.11 10.53
N ARG A 13 4.89 -9.92 10.40
CA ARG A 13 4.86 -11.31 10.86
C ARG A 13 5.94 -12.20 10.23
N THR A 14 6.32 -11.94 8.98
CA THR A 14 7.39 -12.68 8.29
C THR A 14 8.76 -12.30 8.85
N TYR A 15 9.01 -11.01 9.09
CA TYR A 15 10.22 -10.56 9.77
C TYR A 15 10.34 -11.16 11.17
N GLN A 16 9.23 -11.22 11.91
CA GLN A 16 9.20 -11.82 13.25
C GLN A 16 9.55 -13.32 13.22
N VAL A 17 9.15 -14.05 12.16
CA VAL A 17 9.57 -15.46 11.97
C VAL A 17 11.05 -15.57 11.63
N ILE A 18 11.56 -14.72 10.72
CA ILE A 18 12.95 -14.78 10.26
C ILE A 18 13.93 -14.44 11.37
N PHE A 19 13.67 -13.40 12.14
CA PHE A 19 14.58 -12.90 13.17
C PHE A 19 14.32 -13.47 14.58
N GLY A 20 13.18 -14.10 14.77
CA GLY A 20 12.68 -14.46 16.10
C GLY A 20 12.04 -13.27 16.82
N THR A 21 11.10 -13.54 17.70
CA THR A 21 10.31 -12.50 18.40
C THR A 21 11.19 -11.58 19.21
N GLU A 22 12.18 -12.12 19.96
CA GLU A 22 13.05 -11.33 20.81
C GLU A 22 13.86 -10.28 20.03
N HIS A 23 14.50 -10.67 18.92
CA HIS A 23 15.25 -9.72 18.09
C HIS A 23 14.31 -8.76 17.35
N TYR A 24 13.17 -9.26 16.85
CA TYR A 24 12.17 -8.40 16.21
C TYR A 24 11.69 -7.27 17.10
N ASP A 25 11.46 -7.54 18.39
CA ASP A 25 10.99 -6.55 19.35
C ASP A 25 12.04 -5.48 19.69
N GLN A 26 13.33 -5.80 19.53
CA GLN A 26 14.43 -4.85 19.74
C GLN A 26 14.67 -3.87 18.60
N TYR A 27 14.21 -4.20 17.39
CA TYR A 27 14.38 -3.31 16.23
C TYR A 27 13.37 -2.17 16.22
N PHE A 28 13.83 -1.01 15.78
CA PHE A 28 12.93 0.09 15.43
C PHE A 28 12.17 -0.27 14.14
N LYS A 29 10.85 -0.33 14.23
CA LYS A 29 9.96 -0.78 13.17
C LYS A 29 9.12 0.37 12.66
N PHE A 30 9.10 0.55 11.35
CA PHE A 30 8.29 1.60 10.74
C PHE A 30 7.67 1.15 9.43
N ALA A 31 6.60 1.82 9.05
CA ALA A 31 5.96 1.70 7.76
C ALA A 31 5.38 3.03 7.29
N PHE A 32 5.15 3.15 5.99
CA PHE A 32 4.34 4.21 5.42
C PHE A 32 3.06 3.62 4.87
N VAL A 33 1.94 4.25 5.19
CA VAL A 33 0.61 3.88 4.73
C VAL A 33 0.05 5.00 3.86
N ARG A 34 -0.95 4.67 3.06
CA ARG A 34 -1.61 5.59 2.13
C ARG A 34 -3.10 5.39 2.19
N ASN A 35 -3.86 6.45 1.91
CA ASN A 35 -5.30 6.38 1.76
C ASN A 35 -5.67 5.22 0.80
N PRO A 36 -6.51 4.24 1.21
CA PRO A 36 -6.80 3.04 0.43
C PRO A 36 -7.37 3.34 -0.96
N TRP A 37 -8.21 4.35 -1.09
CA TRP A 37 -8.78 4.75 -2.38
C TRP A 37 -7.71 5.34 -3.29
N ASP A 38 -6.85 6.23 -2.79
CA ASP A 38 -5.76 6.80 -3.58
C ASP A 38 -4.72 5.74 -3.95
N ARG A 39 -4.43 4.81 -3.03
CA ARG A 39 -3.53 3.69 -3.27
C ARG A 39 -4.05 2.77 -4.37
N LEU A 40 -5.36 2.47 -4.38
CA LEU A 40 -5.97 1.60 -5.38
C LEU A 40 -5.93 2.22 -6.78
N VAL A 41 -6.26 3.52 -6.93
CA VAL A 41 -6.11 4.26 -8.19
C VAL A 41 -4.66 4.21 -8.66
N SER A 42 -3.72 4.42 -7.74
CA SER A 42 -2.28 4.36 -8.06
C SER A 42 -1.87 3.00 -8.59
N ALA A 43 -2.27 1.94 -7.91
CA ALA A 43 -1.95 0.57 -8.28
C ALA A 43 -2.57 0.19 -9.64
N TYR A 44 -3.84 0.51 -9.84
CA TYR A 44 -4.53 0.27 -11.11
C TYR A 44 -3.84 1.01 -12.27
N THR A 45 -3.56 2.30 -12.09
CA THR A 45 -2.94 3.13 -13.13
C THR A 45 -1.52 2.64 -13.47
N PHE A 46 -0.76 2.26 -12.44
CA PHE A 46 0.58 1.68 -12.61
C PHE A 46 0.53 0.38 -13.43
N LEU A 47 -0.32 -0.55 -13.05
CA LEU A 47 -0.47 -1.83 -13.75
C LEU A 47 -1.04 -1.67 -15.16
N LYS A 48 -2.03 -0.78 -15.35
CA LYS A 48 -2.61 -0.50 -16.68
C LYS A 48 -1.57 0.08 -17.67
N LYS A 49 -0.51 0.72 -17.16
CA LYS A 49 0.64 1.20 -17.96
C LYS A 49 1.72 0.12 -18.20
N GLY A 50 1.51 -1.10 -17.73
CA GLY A 50 2.43 -2.22 -17.88
C GLY A 50 3.28 -2.54 -16.66
N GLY A 51 3.10 -1.81 -15.53
CA GLY A 51 3.84 -2.07 -14.29
C GLY A 51 5.33 -1.81 -14.41
N LEU A 52 6.13 -2.62 -13.70
CA LEU A 52 7.60 -2.49 -13.64
C LEU A 52 8.32 -3.49 -14.59
N ASN A 53 7.69 -4.60 -14.92
CA ASN A 53 8.31 -5.71 -15.65
C ASN A 53 7.29 -6.51 -16.46
N GLU A 54 7.77 -7.46 -17.25
CA GLU A 54 6.92 -8.31 -18.09
C GLU A 54 5.86 -9.10 -17.31
N HIS A 55 6.15 -9.49 -16.07
CA HIS A 55 5.19 -10.16 -15.21
C HIS A 55 4.01 -9.25 -14.86
N ASP A 56 4.27 -7.98 -14.54
CA ASP A 56 3.23 -6.99 -14.28
C ASP A 56 2.40 -6.72 -15.54
N GLN A 57 3.07 -6.60 -16.69
CA GLN A 57 2.43 -6.37 -17.98
C GLN A 57 1.52 -7.54 -18.36
N THR A 58 2.00 -8.77 -18.25
CA THR A 58 1.23 -9.98 -18.53
C THR A 58 0.03 -10.08 -17.59
N TRP A 59 0.23 -9.84 -16.31
CA TRP A 59 -0.84 -9.85 -15.33
C TRP A 59 -1.91 -8.80 -15.64
N ALA A 60 -1.49 -7.57 -15.95
CA ALA A 60 -2.40 -6.48 -16.30
C ALA A 60 -3.21 -6.81 -17.57
N HIS A 61 -2.56 -7.39 -18.58
CA HIS A 61 -3.25 -7.83 -19.80
C HIS A 61 -4.31 -8.90 -19.50
N GLN A 62 -4.00 -9.88 -18.67
CA GLN A 62 -4.92 -10.96 -18.33
C GLN A 62 -6.09 -10.51 -17.44
N HIS A 63 -5.87 -9.57 -16.53
CA HIS A 63 -6.83 -9.25 -15.47
C HIS A 63 -7.47 -7.86 -15.57
N LEU A 64 -6.82 -6.89 -16.25
CA LEU A 64 -7.32 -5.52 -16.34
C LEU A 64 -7.83 -5.13 -17.73
N SER A 65 -7.45 -5.84 -18.79
CA SER A 65 -7.79 -5.47 -20.17
C SER A 65 -9.29 -5.54 -20.48
N ARG A 66 -10.02 -6.37 -19.76
CA ARG A 66 -11.46 -6.57 -19.92
C ARG A 66 -12.33 -5.44 -19.37
N PHE A 67 -11.73 -4.49 -18.64
CA PHE A 67 -12.44 -3.36 -18.05
C PHE A 67 -12.09 -2.07 -18.80
N ASP A 68 -13.11 -1.35 -19.23
CA ASP A 68 -12.95 -0.11 -19.99
C ASP A 68 -12.39 1.02 -19.12
N ASN A 69 -12.75 1.03 -17.83
CA ASN A 69 -12.34 2.06 -16.90
C ASN A 69 -12.12 1.54 -15.47
N PHE A 70 -11.68 2.44 -14.60
CA PHE A 70 -11.39 2.13 -13.19
C PHE A 70 -12.63 1.68 -12.40
N ASN A 71 -13.80 2.33 -12.61
CA ASN A 71 -15.02 1.97 -11.90
C ASN A 71 -15.50 0.56 -12.23
N GLU A 72 -15.43 0.17 -13.50
CA GLU A 72 -15.74 -1.20 -13.90
C GLU A 72 -14.78 -2.21 -13.25
N PHE A 73 -13.49 -1.90 -13.21
CA PHE A 73 -12.53 -2.74 -12.51
C PHE A 73 -12.88 -2.89 -11.03
N VAL A 74 -13.26 -1.81 -10.34
CA VAL A 74 -13.65 -1.89 -8.92
C VAL A 74 -14.92 -2.71 -8.75
N LYS A 75 -15.95 -2.46 -9.56
CA LYS A 75 -17.28 -3.07 -9.42
C LYS A 75 -17.31 -4.55 -9.80
N TYR A 76 -16.62 -4.91 -10.88
CA TYR A 76 -16.74 -6.23 -11.48
C TYR A 76 -15.42 -7.03 -11.42
N GLY A 77 -14.32 -6.39 -11.11
CA GLY A 77 -13.00 -6.99 -11.08
C GLY A 77 -12.49 -7.30 -9.68
N LEU A 78 -12.90 -6.56 -8.65
CA LEU A 78 -12.41 -6.75 -7.29
C LEU A 78 -13.37 -7.57 -6.44
N THR A 79 -12.79 -8.48 -5.66
CA THR A 79 -13.50 -9.31 -4.67
C THR A 79 -12.66 -9.46 -3.42
N PRO A 80 -13.23 -9.86 -2.27
CA PRO A 80 -12.47 -10.11 -1.04
C PRO A 80 -11.36 -11.15 -1.20
N SER A 81 -11.47 -12.06 -2.16
CA SER A 81 -10.45 -13.09 -2.40
C SER A 81 -9.36 -12.63 -3.36
N ASN A 82 -9.72 -11.92 -4.43
CA ASN A 82 -8.74 -11.60 -5.48
C ASN A 82 -7.89 -10.35 -5.21
N ILE A 83 -8.23 -9.52 -4.23
CA ILE A 83 -7.34 -8.44 -3.75
C ILE A 83 -6.01 -8.98 -3.24
N TYR A 84 -5.92 -10.27 -2.93
CA TYR A 84 -4.68 -10.95 -2.51
C TYR A 84 -3.86 -11.52 -3.68
N TRP A 85 -4.36 -11.49 -4.91
CA TRP A 85 -3.66 -12.07 -6.07
C TRP A 85 -2.52 -11.17 -6.59
N LYS A 86 -2.52 -9.90 -6.24
CA LYS A 86 -1.46 -8.96 -6.65
C LYS A 86 -1.05 -8.10 -5.46
N LEU A 87 0.27 -8.03 -5.20
CA LEU A 87 0.84 -7.30 -4.06
C LEU A 87 0.33 -5.86 -3.95
N HIS A 88 0.10 -5.20 -5.09
CA HIS A 88 -0.38 -3.83 -5.15
C HIS A 88 -1.80 -3.64 -4.58
N PHE A 89 -2.61 -4.69 -4.50
CA PHE A 89 -3.99 -4.65 -4.02
C PHE A 89 -4.14 -5.21 -2.59
N ILE A 90 -3.16 -5.94 -2.09
CA ILE A 90 -3.21 -6.49 -0.72
C ILE A 90 -3.42 -5.35 0.28
N PRO A 91 -4.39 -5.46 1.22
CA PRO A 91 -4.60 -4.47 2.27
C PRO A 91 -3.32 -4.20 3.07
N GLN A 92 -3.11 -2.95 3.45
CA GLN A 92 -1.86 -2.51 4.10
C GLN A 92 -1.69 -3.09 5.50
N TRP A 93 -2.81 -3.32 6.20
CA TRP A 93 -2.77 -3.95 7.52
C TRP A 93 -2.06 -5.31 7.52
N GLU A 94 -2.14 -6.05 6.43
CA GLU A 94 -1.47 -7.36 6.28
C GLU A 94 0.06 -7.26 6.41
N TYR A 95 0.62 -6.10 6.09
CA TYR A 95 2.07 -5.87 6.15
C TYR A 95 2.54 -5.38 7.53
N VAL A 96 1.65 -4.78 8.32
CA VAL A 96 2.03 -4.07 9.56
C VAL A 96 1.65 -4.81 10.85
N VAL A 97 0.79 -5.84 10.74
CA VAL A 97 0.44 -6.65 11.90
C VAL A 97 1.47 -7.74 12.15
N ASP A 98 1.78 -7.96 13.42
CA ASP A 98 2.62 -9.05 13.89
C ASP A 98 1.85 -10.39 13.95
N ARG A 99 2.49 -11.43 14.48
CA ARG A 99 1.87 -12.76 14.64
C ARG A 99 0.72 -12.78 15.64
N SER A 100 0.63 -11.81 16.54
CA SER A 100 -0.51 -11.65 17.46
C SER A 100 -1.70 -10.91 16.84
N GLY A 101 -1.54 -10.43 15.59
CA GLY A 101 -2.54 -9.63 14.88
C GLY A 101 -2.57 -8.16 15.31
N LYS A 102 -1.59 -7.71 16.08
CA LYS A 102 -1.46 -6.32 16.55
C LYS A 102 -0.45 -5.56 15.68
N VAL A 103 -0.68 -4.25 15.57
CA VAL A 103 0.33 -3.34 15.00
C VAL A 103 1.39 -3.09 16.05
N ASN A 104 2.59 -3.63 15.81
CA ASN A 104 3.76 -3.46 16.66
C ASN A 104 4.84 -2.69 15.88
N LEU A 105 4.52 -1.43 15.56
CA LEU A 105 5.42 -0.50 14.88
C LEU A 105 5.70 0.71 15.76
N ASP A 106 6.94 1.18 15.74
CA ASP A 106 7.39 2.37 16.48
C ASP A 106 7.02 3.67 15.76
N PHE A 107 6.80 3.59 14.44
CA PHE A 107 6.40 4.72 13.62
C PHE A 107 5.54 4.30 12.43
N ILE A 108 4.47 5.04 12.18
CA ILE A 108 3.65 4.93 10.97
C ILE A 108 3.59 6.30 10.32
N GLY A 109 4.24 6.46 9.17
CA GLY A 109 4.14 7.64 8.32
C GLY A 109 3.01 7.53 7.31
N ARG A 110 2.56 8.66 6.80
CA ARG A 110 1.52 8.76 5.78
C ARG A 110 2.10 9.20 4.45
N PHE A 111 1.65 8.60 3.37
CA PHE A 111 2.07 9.00 2.03
C PHE A 111 1.61 10.42 1.69
N GLU A 112 0.48 10.83 2.22
CA GLU A 112 -0.11 12.14 2.03
C GLU A 112 0.75 13.28 2.62
N THR A 113 1.53 12.95 3.65
CA THR A 113 2.48 13.86 4.33
C THR A 113 3.91 13.32 4.28
N LEU A 114 4.25 12.59 3.19
CA LEU A 114 5.46 11.78 3.09
C LEU A 114 6.75 12.54 3.43
N GLU A 115 6.93 13.75 2.92
CA GLU A 115 8.14 14.56 3.18
C GLU A 115 8.28 14.85 4.68
N LYS A 116 7.21 15.37 5.28
CA LYS A 116 7.18 15.70 6.72
C LYS A 116 7.38 14.47 7.60
N ASP A 117 6.69 13.38 7.29
CA ASP A 117 6.77 12.16 8.08
C ASP A 117 8.14 11.48 7.92
N PHE A 118 8.76 11.60 6.74
CA PHE A 118 10.11 11.12 6.52
C PHE A 118 11.16 11.92 7.30
N GLU A 119 11.02 13.23 7.37
CA GLU A 119 11.88 14.09 8.24
C GLU A 119 11.76 13.70 9.71
N LEU A 120 10.53 13.44 10.19
CA LEU A 120 10.30 12.98 11.56
C LEU A 120 10.94 11.61 11.83
N LEU A 121 10.82 10.69 10.86
CA LEU A 121 11.42 9.36 10.94
C LEU A 121 12.94 9.44 11.00
N THR A 122 13.56 10.19 10.09
CA THR A 122 15.03 10.32 10.03
C THR A 122 15.59 10.99 11.27
N ALA A 123 14.88 12.00 11.82
CA ALA A 123 15.24 12.62 13.09
C ALA A 123 15.19 11.61 14.25
N ARG A 124 14.17 10.74 14.32
CA ARG A 124 14.09 9.68 15.34
C ARG A 124 15.21 8.65 15.23
N LEU A 125 15.61 8.33 13.99
CA LEU A 125 16.69 7.37 13.73
C LEU A 125 18.09 7.98 13.86
N GLY A 126 18.21 9.30 14.00
CA GLY A 126 19.49 9.99 14.05
C GLY A 126 20.27 9.91 12.75
N VAL A 127 19.60 9.79 11.60
CA VAL A 127 20.22 9.65 10.27
C VAL A 127 19.92 10.86 9.39
N LEU A 128 20.90 11.25 8.58
CA LEU A 128 20.73 12.26 7.55
C LEU A 128 20.37 11.55 6.24
N ALA A 129 19.11 11.69 5.82
CA ALA A 129 18.64 11.14 4.56
C ALA A 129 17.60 12.06 3.93
N SER A 130 17.51 12.04 2.61
CA SER A 130 16.50 12.76 1.84
C SER A 130 15.74 11.79 0.94
N LEU A 131 14.46 12.08 0.71
CA LEU A 131 13.67 11.31 -0.25
C LEU A 131 14.14 11.61 -1.67
N PRO A 132 14.49 10.60 -2.47
CA PRO A 132 14.74 10.81 -3.87
C PRO A 132 13.42 11.18 -4.58
N LYS A 133 13.45 12.16 -5.45
CA LYS A 133 12.29 12.54 -6.29
C LYS A 133 12.10 11.51 -7.41
N THR A 134 11.73 10.28 -7.04
CA THR A 134 11.45 9.19 -7.98
C THR A 134 9.97 8.84 -7.95
N ASN A 135 9.45 8.34 -9.07
CA ASN A 135 8.08 7.81 -9.19
C ASN A 135 6.94 8.82 -8.96
N THR A 136 7.13 10.06 -9.39
CA THR A 136 6.01 10.97 -9.57
C THR A 136 5.11 10.39 -10.67
N SER A 137 4.04 9.69 -10.28
CA SER A 137 2.99 9.37 -11.24
C SER A 137 2.48 10.69 -11.82
N PRO A 138 2.47 10.87 -13.15
CA PRO A 138 1.83 12.02 -13.77
C PRO A 138 0.31 11.85 -13.64
N ARG A 139 -0.21 11.86 -12.42
CA ARG A 139 -1.62 11.92 -12.13
C ARG A 139 -2.03 13.38 -12.10
N GLY A 140 -2.50 13.85 -13.23
CA GLY A 140 -3.05 15.20 -13.33
C GLY A 140 -4.43 15.37 -12.68
N ARG A 141 -4.91 14.36 -11.92
CA ARG A 141 -6.25 14.38 -11.34
C ARG A 141 -6.25 13.86 -9.90
N ASP A 142 -7.08 14.47 -9.08
CA ASP A 142 -7.44 13.97 -7.75
C ASP A 142 -8.02 12.55 -7.89
N TYR A 143 -7.60 11.61 -7.03
CA TYR A 143 -8.08 10.22 -7.05
C TYR A 143 -9.60 10.14 -6.94
N ARG A 144 -10.24 11.10 -6.27
CA ARG A 144 -11.69 11.15 -6.10
C ARG A 144 -12.44 11.17 -7.42
N SER A 145 -11.86 11.78 -8.45
CA SER A 145 -12.47 11.87 -9.79
C SER A 145 -12.55 10.53 -10.54
N TYR A 146 -11.94 9.49 -10.01
CA TYR A 146 -12.00 8.13 -10.56
C TYR A 146 -13.18 7.32 -10.04
N TYR A 147 -13.81 7.78 -8.97
CA TYR A 147 -14.82 7.03 -8.23
C TYR A 147 -16.23 7.57 -8.49
N ASP A 148 -17.19 6.66 -8.44
CA ASP A 148 -18.61 6.94 -8.17
C ASP A 148 -19.01 6.39 -6.79
N ASP A 149 -20.23 6.70 -6.33
CA ASP A 149 -20.71 6.35 -4.99
C ASP A 149 -20.59 4.85 -4.71
N GLU A 150 -20.95 4.01 -5.69
CA GLU A 150 -20.91 2.55 -5.55
C GLU A 150 -19.46 2.03 -5.41
N SER A 151 -18.55 2.53 -6.22
CA SER A 151 -17.14 2.12 -6.15
C SER A 151 -16.44 2.62 -4.88
N ILE A 152 -16.83 3.77 -4.34
CA ILE A 152 -16.39 4.25 -3.03
C ILE A 152 -16.75 3.24 -1.94
N GLU A 153 -18.02 2.77 -1.92
CA GLU A 153 -18.50 1.82 -0.92
C GLU A 153 -17.86 0.43 -1.06
N ILE A 154 -17.63 -0.05 -2.28
CA ILE A 154 -16.95 -1.32 -2.51
C ILE A 154 -15.55 -1.28 -1.92
N VAL A 155 -14.79 -0.22 -2.19
CA VAL A 155 -13.44 -0.06 -1.64
C VAL A 155 -13.46 0.11 -0.13
N ALA A 156 -14.44 0.85 0.42
CA ALA A 156 -14.63 0.98 1.86
C ALA A 156 -14.81 -0.39 2.54
N LYS A 157 -15.59 -1.28 1.94
CA LYS A 157 -15.80 -2.65 2.45
C LYS A 157 -14.55 -3.52 2.33
N LEU A 158 -13.90 -3.52 1.16
CA LEU A 158 -12.72 -4.35 0.89
C LEU A 158 -11.51 -3.98 1.77
N TYR A 159 -11.35 -2.70 2.07
CA TYR A 159 -10.23 -2.16 2.84
C TYR A 159 -10.65 -1.61 4.21
N SER A 160 -11.81 -2.09 4.74
CA SER A 160 -12.39 -1.58 6.00
C SER A 160 -11.39 -1.60 7.16
N ARG A 161 -10.57 -2.64 7.26
CA ARG A 161 -9.55 -2.75 8.31
C ARG A 161 -8.42 -1.74 8.16
N ASP A 162 -7.99 -1.42 6.93
CA ASP A 162 -7.03 -0.32 6.70
C ASP A 162 -7.62 1.02 7.11
N ILE A 163 -8.87 1.25 6.73
CA ILE A 163 -9.60 2.49 7.03
C ILE A 163 -9.72 2.69 8.54
N GLU A 164 -10.18 1.66 9.24
CA GLU A 164 -10.35 1.69 10.70
C GLU A 164 -9.00 1.87 11.41
N LEU A 165 -8.00 1.05 11.04
CA LEU A 165 -6.70 0.99 11.70
C LEU A 165 -5.90 2.28 11.55
N PHE A 166 -5.96 2.89 10.36
CA PHE A 166 -5.18 4.09 10.05
C PHE A 166 -6.00 5.39 10.05
N GLY A 167 -7.32 5.32 10.35
CA GLY A 167 -8.18 6.48 10.46
C GLY A 167 -8.36 7.22 9.14
N TYR A 168 -8.48 6.50 8.02
CA TYR A 168 -8.74 7.10 6.71
C TYR A 168 -10.24 7.28 6.47
N SER A 169 -10.55 8.25 5.63
CA SER A 169 -11.84 8.42 4.97
C SER A 169 -11.61 8.69 3.49
N PHE A 170 -12.68 8.63 2.69
CA PHE A 170 -12.58 8.99 1.27
C PHE A 170 -12.10 10.43 1.07
N GLU A 171 -12.46 11.34 2.00
CA GLU A 171 -12.09 12.76 1.95
C GLU A 171 -10.73 13.07 2.61
N SER A 172 -10.05 12.09 3.25
CA SER A 172 -8.75 12.32 3.88
C SER A 172 -7.70 12.74 2.83
N LYS A 173 -7.00 13.82 3.15
CA LYS A 173 -5.85 14.35 2.39
C LYS A 173 -4.57 14.01 3.09
#